data_1485758b311b1ef6a3c57bff7b92c1f0
#
_entry.id   1485758b311b1ef6a3c57bff7b92c1f0
#
_cell.length_a   1.000
_cell.length_b   1.000
_cell.length_c   1.000
_cell.angle_alpha   90.00
_cell.angle_beta   90.00
_cell.angle_gamma   90.00
#
_symmetry.space_group_name_H-M   'P 1'
#
loop_
_entity.id
_entity.type
_entity.pdbx_description
1 polymer ?
#
loop_
_entity_poly.entity_id
_entity_poly.type
_entity_poly.pdbx_seq_one_letter_code
_entity_poly.pdbx_strand_id
1 'polypeptide(L)'
;TLNAYLAFHQSGLRVLFGPKSPEYADVIGGKNIDKIISILRNYYDYVIIDTAVGFSEVNLALLDLCSRILFVSQSDLCTLRNTKKAFLLLRSLNMEQKLKVAIMEQPAKNNGVGMADVERVLGHKVDLTVSRDDKTMTACLNQGRPVVLAAGKSKLAADYIAVAELVERGFGADKSQKLKVPLLSKKDKRKLR
;
A
#
# COMPACT_ATOMS: atom_id res chain seq x y z
N THR A 1 13.35 2.85 24.06
CA THR A 1 13.44 1.77 23.03
C THR A 1 12.39 1.97 21.97
N LEU A 2 12.69 1.68 20.69
CA LEU A 2 11.76 1.82 19.53
C LEU A 2 10.41 1.13 19.81
N ASN A 3 10.43 -0.04 20.42
CA ASN A 3 9.21 -0.83 20.71
C ASN A 3 8.17 -0.09 21.58
N ALA A 4 8.56 0.92 22.36
CA ALA A 4 7.62 1.68 23.16
C ALA A 4 6.69 2.59 22.33
N TYR A 5 7.07 2.86 21.07
CA TYR A 5 6.32 3.72 20.15
C TYR A 5 5.53 2.93 19.10
N LEU A 6 5.65 1.61 19.10
CA LEU A 6 5.02 0.75 18.10
C LEU A 6 3.87 -0.03 18.70
N ALA A 7 2.72 -0.02 18.04
CA ALA A 7 1.65 -0.93 18.34
C ALA A 7 1.93 -2.30 17.70
N PHE A 8 1.48 -3.35 18.38
CA PHE A 8 1.69 -4.74 17.98
C PHE A 8 0.38 -5.35 17.49
N HIS A 9 0.38 -5.87 16.29
CA HIS A 9 -0.71 -6.70 15.81
C HIS A 9 -0.34 -8.19 15.93
N GLN A 10 -1.34 -9.03 16.20
CA GLN A 10 -1.15 -10.48 16.38
C GLN A 10 -0.52 -11.21 15.16
N SER A 11 -0.55 -10.62 13.97
CA SER A 11 0.13 -11.15 12.77
C SER A 11 1.65 -10.95 12.77
N GLY A 12 2.20 -10.25 13.77
CA GLY A 12 3.60 -9.84 13.81
C GLY A 12 3.86 -8.45 13.25
N LEU A 13 2.85 -7.80 12.64
CA LEU A 13 2.97 -6.43 12.15
C LEU A 13 3.23 -5.46 13.31
N ARG A 14 4.14 -4.51 13.07
CA ARG A 14 4.39 -3.36 13.94
C ARG A 14 3.85 -2.12 13.26
N VAL A 15 3.15 -1.28 14.00
CA VAL A 15 2.52 -0.07 13.45
C VAL A 15 3.00 1.14 14.24
N LEU A 16 3.63 2.09 13.56
CA LEU A 16 3.88 3.42 14.06
C LEU A 16 2.74 4.33 13.60
N PHE A 17 1.95 4.80 14.53
CA PHE A 17 0.87 5.73 14.22
C PHE A 17 1.40 7.14 14.01
N GLY A 18 0.76 7.89 13.13
CA GLY A 18 0.94 9.32 13.02
C GLY A 18 0.44 10.07 14.26
N PRO A 19 0.69 11.38 14.35
CA PRO A 19 0.23 12.21 15.45
C PRO A 19 -1.29 12.14 15.62
N LYS A 20 -1.75 12.24 16.89
CA LYS A 20 -3.19 12.17 17.21
C LYS A 20 -3.94 13.44 16.82
N SER A 21 -3.25 14.56 16.68
CA SER A 21 -3.87 15.83 16.33
C SER A 21 -3.04 16.58 15.27
N PRO A 22 -3.69 17.42 14.43
CA PRO A 22 -3.02 18.17 13.37
C PRO A 22 -1.88 19.06 13.87
N GLU A 23 -2.02 19.67 15.06
CA GLU A 23 -1.02 20.59 15.62
C GLU A 23 0.33 19.91 15.84
N TYR A 24 0.31 18.61 16.19
CA TYR A 24 1.54 17.82 16.31
C TYR A 24 2.07 17.36 14.96
N ALA A 25 1.22 17.28 13.95
CA ALA A 25 1.66 16.94 12.60
C ALA A 25 2.45 18.07 11.95
N ASP A 26 2.08 19.33 12.21
CA ASP A 26 2.69 20.52 11.64
C ASP A 26 4.16 20.71 12.07
N VAL A 27 4.57 20.14 13.20
CA VAL A 27 5.97 20.20 13.66
C VAL A 27 6.86 19.09 13.11
N ILE A 28 6.27 18.14 12.36
CA ILE A 28 7.01 17.03 11.76
C ILE A 28 7.47 17.43 10.35
N GLY A 29 8.72 17.80 10.21
CA GLY A 29 9.35 18.09 8.91
C GLY A 29 10.12 16.90 8.33
N GLY A 30 10.62 17.09 7.10
CA GLY A 30 11.38 16.06 6.36
C GLY A 30 12.55 15.46 7.14
N LYS A 31 13.28 16.27 7.94
CA LYS A 31 14.40 15.80 8.78
C LYS A 31 13.97 14.80 9.86
N ASN A 32 12.76 14.95 10.40
CA ASN A 32 12.21 14.01 11.39
C ASN A 32 11.89 12.69 10.71
N ILE A 33 11.28 12.77 9.53
CA ILE A 33 10.94 11.61 8.69
C ILE A 33 12.19 10.81 8.32
N ASP A 34 13.23 11.48 7.84
CA ASP A 34 14.50 10.82 7.48
C ASP A 34 15.07 10.02 8.65
N LYS A 35 15.13 10.62 9.85
CA LYS A 35 15.59 9.92 11.07
C LYS A 35 14.74 8.71 11.41
N ILE A 36 13.41 8.84 11.36
CA ILE A 36 12.49 7.74 11.66
C ILE A 36 12.69 6.59 10.69
N ILE A 37 12.72 6.86 9.38
CA ILE A 37 12.88 5.84 8.35
C ILE A 37 14.26 5.19 8.45
N SER A 38 15.32 5.95 8.69
CA SER A 38 16.68 5.41 8.89
C SER A 38 16.75 4.46 10.08
N ILE A 39 16.07 4.77 11.17
CA ILE A 39 16.00 3.86 12.33
C ILE A 39 15.21 2.59 11.96
N LEU A 40 14.01 2.73 11.36
CA LEU A 40 13.15 1.60 11.03
C LEU A 40 13.84 0.62 10.08
N ARG A 41 14.58 1.09 9.09
CA ARG A 41 15.36 0.27 8.14
C ARG A 41 16.40 -0.62 8.80
N ASN A 42 16.90 -0.27 9.98
CA ASN A 42 17.85 -1.10 10.71
C ASN A 42 17.21 -2.28 11.46
N TYR A 43 15.88 -2.26 11.61
CA TYR A 43 15.14 -3.24 12.41
C TYR A 43 14.14 -4.07 11.61
N TYR A 44 13.77 -3.63 10.41
CA TYR A 44 12.70 -4.25 9.61
C TYR A 44 13.13 -4.45 8.17
N ASP A 45 12.82 -5.63 7.62
CA ASP A 45 13.06 -5.96 6.22
C ASP A 45 12.16 -5.12 5.29
N TYR A 46 10.95 -4.80 5.74
CA TYR A 46 9.97 -3.99 5.02
C TYR A 46 9.44 -2.87 5.90
N VAL A 47 9.47 -1.66 5.37
CA VAL A 47 8.84 -0.47 5.95
C VAL A 47 7.80 0.03 4.96
N ILE A 48 6.52 -0.16 5.29
CA ILE A 48 5.39 0.29 4.45
C ILE A 48 4.88 1.59 5.03
N ILE A 49 4.75 2.60 4.18
CA ILE A 49 4.34 3.94 4.58
C ILE A 49 3.01 4.26 3.90
N ASP A 50 1.97 4.44 4.69
CA ASP A 50 0.69 4.98 4.24
C ASP A 50 0.75 6.50 4.27
N THR A 51 0.55 7.14 3.12
CA THR A 51 0.69 8.59 2.95
C THR A 51 -0.66 9.27 2.83
N ALA A 52 -0.74 10.51 3.28
CA ALA A 52 -1.86 11.38 2.94
C ALA A 52 -1.90 11.64 1.42
N VAL A 53 -3.06 12.06 0.92
CA VAL A 53 -3.23 12.47 -0.48
C VAL A 53 -2.45 13.76 -0.75
N GLY A 54 -1.75 13.81 -1.87
CA GLY A 54 -1.04 15.01 -2.34
C GLY A 54 0.48 14.97 -2.14
N PHE A 55 1.12 16.07 -2.50
CA PHE A 55 2.57 16.21 -2.53
C PHE A 55 3.05 17.30 -1.54
N SER A 56 2.74 17.09 -0.26
CA SER A 56 3.30 17.92 0.81
C SER A 56 4.81 17.72 0.92
N GLU A 57 5.52 18.62 1.60
CA GLU A 57 6.95 18.49 1.85
C GLU A 57 7.30 17.13 2.50
N VAL A 58 6.50 16.69 3.47
CA VAL A 58 6.65 15.39 4.12
C VAL A 58 6.46 14.23 3.13
N ASN A 59 5.41 14.28 2.30
CA ASN A 59 5.19 13.24 1.29
C ASN A 59 6.31 13.19 0.27
N LEU A 60 6.82 14.33 -0.19
CA LEU A 60 7.95 14.39 -1.12
C LEU A 60 9.22 13.79 -0.50
N ALA A 61 9.51 14.11 0.76
CA ALA A 61 10.63 13.51 1.49
C ALA A 61 10.49 11.99 1.61
N LEU A 62 9.28 11.48 1.91
CA LEU A 62 9.00 10.05 1.96
C LEU A 62 9.19 9.37 0.60
N LEU A 63 8.71 9.98 -0.48
CA LEU A 63 8.85 9.47 -1.84
C LEU A 63 10.31 9.44 -2.30
N ASP A 64 11.12 10.40 -1.86
CA ASP A 64 12.56 10.40 -2.14
C ASP A 64 13.27 9.25 -1.43
N LEU A 65 12.97 9.04 -0.16
CA LEU A 65 13.56 8.01 0.68
C LEU A 65 13.13 6.58 0.34
N CYS A 66 11.94 6.39 -0.24
CA CYS A 66 11.44 5.05 -0.52
C CYS A 66 12.13 4.40 -1.72
N SER A 67 12.23 3.07 -1.69
CA SER A 67 12.75 2.26 -2.80
C SER A 67 11.67 1.91 -3.84
N ARG A 68 10.40 1.94 -3.44
CA ARG A 68 9.23 1.65 -4.29
C ARG A 68 8.07 2.57 -3.93
N ILE A 69 7.30 2.92 -4.94
CA ILE A 69 6.06 3.69 -4.83
C ILE A 69 4.94 2.81 -5.36
N LEU A 70 4.04 2.37 -4.51
CA LEU A 70 2.80 1.74 -4.94
C LEU A 70 1.74 2.82 -5.10
N PHE A 71 1.43 3.18 -6.33
CA PHE A 71 0.40 4.17 -6.62
C PHE A 71 -0.95 3.47 -6.78
N VAL A 72 -1.88 3.76 -5.88
CA VAL A 72 -3.24 3.20 -5.92
C VAL A 72 -4.17 4.22 -6.54
N SER A 73 -4.93 3.82 -7.56
CA SER A 73 -5.88 4.66 -8.28
C SER A 73 -7.19 3.93 -8.52
N GLN A 74 -8.19 4.64 -9.03
CA GLN A 74 -9.47 4.08 -9.47
C GLN A 74 -9.65 4.31 -10.95
N SER A 75 -10.48 3.50 -11.61
CA SER A 75 -10.70 3.54 -13.05
C SER A 75 -11.77 4.55 -13.51
N ASP A 76 -12.11 5.55 -12.67
CA ASP A 76 -12.97 6.65 -13.08
C ASP A 76 -12.17 7.82 -13.69
N LEU A 77 -12.80 8.57 -14.58
CA LEU A 77 -12.14 9.63 -15.36
C LEU A 77 -11.54 10.74 -14.49
N CYS A 78 -12.21 11.12 -13.40
CA CYS A 78 -11.74 12.21 -12.53
C CYS A 78 -10.46 11.76 -11.79
N THR A 79 -10.48 10.57 -11.22
CA THR A 79 -9.32 9.98 -10.54
C THR A 79 -8.18 9.76 -11.51
N LEU A 80 -8.43 9.22 -12.71
CA LEU A 80 -7.39 9.01 -13.73
C LEU A 80 -6.73 10.31 -14.18
N ARG A 81 -7.51 11.41 -14.30
CA ARG A 81 -6.95 12.73 -14.62
C ARG A 81 -5.99 13.22 -13.54
N ASN A 82 -6.34 13.04 -12.26
CA ASN A 82 -5.50 13.42 -11.14
C ASN A 82 -4.26 12.50 -11.04
N THR A 83 -4.43 11.21 -11.26
CA THR A 83 -3.34 10.22 -11.33
C THR A 83 -2.34 10.59 -12.42
N LYS A 84 -2.81 10.97 -13.60
CA LYS A 84 -1.93 11.43 -14.70
C LYS A 84 -1.10 12.65 -14.29
N LYS A 85 -1.69 13.64 -13.63
CA LYS A 85 -0.96 14.82 -13.12
C LYS A 85 0.12 14.40 -12.11
N ALA A 86 -0.22 13.48 -11.20
CA ALA A 86 0.72 12.93 -10.24
C ALA A 86 1.89 12.22 -10.92
N PHE A 87 1.63 11.43 -11.96
CA PHE A 87 2.69 10.74 -12.73
C PHE A 87 3.61 11.70 -13.46
N LEU A 88 3.07 12.78 -14.03
CA LEU A 88 3.91 13.82 -14.64
C LEU A 88 4.85 14.46 -13.62
N LEU A 89 4.36 14.70 -12.41
CA LEU A 89 5.20 15.21 -11.32
C LEU A 89 6.26 14.18 -10.89
N LEU A 90 5.90 12.92 -10.66
CA LEU A 90 6.84 11.87 -10.29
C LEU A 90 7.91 11.67 -11.37
N ARG A 91 7.54 11.80 -12.64
CA ARG A 91 8.49 11.76 -13.77
C ARG A 91 9.44 12.94 -13.75
N SER A 92 8.95 14.16 -13.50
CA SER A 92 9.81 15.36 -13.39
C SER A 92 10.79 15.30 -12.22
N LEU A 93 10.45 14.51 -11.18
CA LEU A 93 11.30 14.22 -10.04
C LEU A 93 12.20 12.98 -10.23
N ASN A 94 12.23 12.38 -11.43
CA ASN A 94 13.01 11.17 -11.76
C ASN A 94 12.64 9.93 -10.89
N MET A 95 11.39 9.84 -10.46
CA MET A 95 10.90 8.74 -9.59
C MET A 95 10.15 7.64 -10.35
N GLU A 96 10.03 7.74 -11.68
CA GLU A 96 9.24 6.81 -12.51
C GLU A 96 9.69 5.35 -12.36
N GLN A 97 11.00 5.09 -12.24
CA GLN A 97 11.54 3.74 -12.07
C GLN A 97 11.15 3.06 -10.75
N LYS A 98 10.75 3.85 -9.73
CA LYS A 98 10.26 3.33 -8.45
C LYS A 98 8.77 2.97 -8.50
N LEU A 99 8.05 3.42 -9.53
CA LEU A 99 6.59 3.42 -9.60
C LEU A 99 6.05 2.03 -9.95
N LYS A 100 5.08 1.58 -9.18
CA LYS A 100 4.18 0.46 -9.46
C LYS A 100 2.74 0.93 -9.35
N VAL A 101 1.90 0.50 -10.26
CA VAL A 101 0.51 0.97 -10.36
C VAL A 101 -0.46 -0.16 -10.07
N ALA A 102 -1.24 0.00 -9.02
CA ALA A 102 -2.40 -0.82 -8.75
C ALA A 102 -3.68 -0.02 -9.00
N ILE A 103 -4.59 -0.60 -9.76
CA ILE A 103 -5.90 -0.02 -10.04
C ILE A 103 -6.97 -0.82 -9.31
N MET A 104 -7.81 -0.15 -8.54
CA MET A 104 -8.98 -0.75 -7.95
C MET A 104 -10.09 -0.79 -9.01
N GLU A 105 -10.49 -2.00 -9.41
CA GLU A 105 -11.56 -2.18 -10.39
C GLU A 105 -12.90 -1.77 -9.80
N GLN A 106 -13.70 -1.11 -10.63
CA GLN A 106 -15.12 -0.96 -10.34
C GLN A 106 -15.88 -2.21 -10.82
N PRO A 107 -16.99 -2.59 -10.16
CA PRO A 107 -17.81 -3.71 -10.62
C PRO A 107 -18.24 -3.49 -12.08
N ALA A 108 -18.15 -4.52 -12.91
CA ALA A 108 -18.40 -4.47 -14.37
C ALA A 108 -19.79 -3.96 -14.80
N LYS A 109 -20.73 -3.81 -13.87
CA LYS A 109 -22.07 -3.27 -14.14
C LYS A 109 -22.12 -1.75 -14.34
N ASN A 110 -21.05 -1.03 -13.99
CA ASN A 110 -20.97 0.40 -14.19
C ASN A 110 -19.98 0.63 -15.32
N ASN A 111 -20.44 1.11 -16.48
CA ASN A 111 -19.69 1.50 -17.68
C ASN A 111 -18.30 2.10 -17.36
N GLY A 112 -17.45 1.30 -16.76
CA GLY A 112 -16.10 1.68 -16.34
C GLY A 112 -15.21 1.87 -17.57
N VAL A 113 -14.20 2.71 -17.41
CA VAL A 113 -13.16 2.88 -18.45
C VAL A 113 -12.41 1.55 -18.60
N GLY A 114 -12.29 1.05 -19.83
CA GLY A 114 -11.55 -0.19 -20.10
C GLY A 114 -10.07 -0.06 -19.74
N MET A 115 -9.43 -1.16 -19.35
CA MET A 115 -8.02 -1.13 -18.89
C MET A 115 -7.07 -0.53 -19.94
N ALA A 116 -7.28 -0.85 -21.24
CA ALA A 116 -6.49 -0.24 -22.32
C ALA A 116 -6.63 1.29 -22.38
N ASP A 117 -7.83 1.81 -22.09
CA ASP A 117 -8.08 3.25 -22.04
C ASP A 117 -7.45 3.87 -20.80
N VAL A 118 -7.47 3.17 -19.64
CA VAL A 118 -6.77 3.57 -18.42
C VAL A 118 -5.28 3.75 -18.71
N GLU A 119 -4.63 2.74 -19.28
CA GLU A 119 -3.19 2.78 -19.59
C GLU A 119 -2.86 3.88 -20.61
N ARG A 120 -3.71 4.07 -21.62
CA ARG A 120 -3.56 5.15 -22.60
C ARG A 120 -3.65 6.53 -21.95
N VAL A 121 -4.60 6.74 -21.04
CA VAL A 121 -4.77 8.01 -20.31
C VAL A 121 -3.58 8.26 -19.40
N LEU A 122 -3.15 7.26 -18.65
CA LEU A 122 -2.03 7.38 -17.71
C LEU A 122 -0.69 7.53 -18.42
N GLY A 123 -0.53 6.96 -19.62
CA GLY A 123 0.76 6.81 -20.28
C GLY A 123 1.71 5.87 -19.53
N HIS A 124 1.13 4.94 -18.75
CA HIS A 124 1.84 3.97 -17.92
C HIS A 124 1.05 2.67 -17.85
N LYS A 125 1.74 1.54 -17.83
CA LYS A 125 1.10 0.23 -17.67
C LYS A 125 0.56 0.06 -16.25
N VAL A 126 -0.55 -0.65 -16.13
CA VAL A 126 -1.10 -1.08 -14.85
C VAL A 126 -0.44 -2.40 -14.47
N ASP A 127 0.28 -2.41 -13.35
CA ASP A 127 1.00 -3.61 -12.90
C ASP A 127 0.04 -4.65 -12.29
N LEU A 128 -1.06 -4.20 -11.69
CA LEU A 128 -2.04 -5.06 -11.01
C LEU A 128 -3.42 -4.42 -10.93
N THR A 129 -4.45 -5.25 -10.90
CA THR A 129 -5.82 -4.82 -10.58
C THR A 129 -6.28 -5.43 -9.26
N VAL A 130 -7.04 -4.67 -8.48
CA VAL A 130 -7.62 -5.10 -7.21
C VAL A 130 -9.14 -5.04 -7.33
N SER A 131 -9.81 -6.15 -7.11
CA SER A 131 -11.26 -6.25 -7.21
C SER A 131 -11.94 -5.39 -6.15
N ARG A 132 -13.02 -4.71 -6.53
CA ARG A 132 -13.86 -4.00 -5.57
C ARG A 132 -14.88 -4.97 -4.94
N ASP A 133 -14.80 -5.15 -3.64
CA ASP A 133 -15.76 -5.92 -2.84
C ASP A 133 -16.06 -5.16 -1.54
N ASP A 134 -16.95 -4.17 -1.68
CA ASP A 134 -17.33 -3.28 -0.57
C ASP A 134 -17.95 -4.06 0.59
N LYS A 135 -18.70 -5.13 0.30
CA LYS A 135 -19.35 -5.95 1.33
C LYS A 135 -18.32 -6.68 2.19
N THR A 136 -17.40 -7.38 1.56
CA THR A 136 -16.34 -8.10 2.28
C THR A 136 -15.43 -7.13 3.03
N MET A 137 -15.04 -6.01 2.38
CA MET A 137 -14.19 -5.01 3.00
C MET A 137 -14.85 -4.38 4.23
N THR A 138 -16.10 -3.93 4.13
CA THR A 138 -16.85 -3.33 5.24
C THR A 138 -16.99 -4.31 6.41
N ALA A 139 -17.29 -5.58 6.12
CA ALA A 139 -17.39 -6.61 7.16
C ALA A 139 -16.05 -6.81 7.90
N CYS A 140 -14.93 -6.82 7.19
CA CYS A 140 -13.59 -6.94 7.77
C CYS A 140 -13.21 -5.71 8.60
N LEU A 141 -13.48 -4.51 8.11
CA LEU A 141 -13.22 -3.25 8.81
C LEU A 141 -14.01 -3.15 10.12
N ASN A 142 -15.31 -3.48 10.08
CA ASN A 142 -16.16 -3.47 11.28
C ASN A 142 -15.72 -4.49 12.34
N GLN A 143 -15.02 -5.54 11.93
CA GLN A 143 -14.43 -6.52 12.85
C GLN A 143 -13.02 -6.14 13.31
N GLY A 144 -12.44 -5.05 12.80
CA GLY A 144 -11.04 -4.68 13.04
C GLY A 144 -10.04 -5.75 12.57
N ARG A 145 -10.38 -6.52 11.52
CA ARG A 145 -9.58 -7.65 11.02
C ARG A 145 -9.14 -7.42 9.57
N PRO A 146 -7.84 -7.58 9.26
CA PRO A 146 -7.37 -7.52 7.89
C PRO A 146 -8.07 -8.53 6.98
N VAL A 147 -8.40 -8.13 5.75
CA VAL A 147 -9.15 -8.96 4.78
C VAL A 147 -8.45 -10.30 4.50
N VAL A 148 -7.13 -10.30 4.43
CA VAL A 148 -6.31 -11.51 4.20
C VAL A 148 -6.43 -12.54 5.33
N LEU A 149 -6.77 -12.10 6.55
CA LEU A 149 -6.97 -12.96 7.72
C LEU A 149 -8.44 -13.33 7.92
N ALA A 150 -9.36 -12.38 7.69
CA ALA A 150 -10.78 -12.56 7.94
C ALA A 150 -11.49 -13.28 6.78
N ALA A 151 -11.12 -12.97 5.55
CA ALA A 151 -11.74 -13.46 4.32
C ALA A 151 -10.71 -14.07 3.34
N GLY A 152 -9.74 -14.82 3.85
CA GLY A 152 -8.58 -15.31 3.10
C GLY A 152 -8.87 -16.21 1.88
N LYS A 153 -10.14 -16.64 1.69
CA LYS A 153 -10.59 -17.37 0.50
C LYS A 153 -11.26 -16.45 -0.55
N SER A 154 -11.45 -15.18 -0.26
CA SER A 154 -12.06 -14.22 -1.18
C SER A 154 -11.09 -13.84 -2.30
N LYS A 155 -11.65 -13.42 -3.45
CA LYS A 155 -10.86 -12.85 -4.54
C LYS A 155 -10.11 -11.61 -4.06
N LEU A 156 -10.76 -10.77 -3.25
CA LEU A 156 -10.15 -9.57 -2.67
C LEU A 156 -8.88 -9.90 -1.86
N ALA A 157 -8.92 -10.95 -1.02
CA ALA A 157 -7.74 -11.38 -0.26
C ALA A 157 -6.62 -11.87 -1.18
N ALA A 158 -6.95 -12.59 -2.26
CA ALA A 158 -5.97 -13.04 -3.25
C ALA A 158 -5.33 -11.84 -3.98
N ASP A 159 -6.11 -10.82 -4.32
CA ASP A 159 -5.62 -9.60 -4.96
C ASP A 159 -4.66 -8.83 -4.03
N TYR A 160 -4.95 -8.73 -2.72
CA TYR A 160 -4.02 -8.13 -1.75
C TYR A 160 -2.71 -8.92 -1.59
N ILE A 161 -2.78 -10.25 -1.66
CA ILE A 161 -1.58 -11.10 -1.69
C ILE A 161 -0.76 -10.81 -2.94
N ALA A 162 -1.40 -10.67 -4.09
CA ALA A 162 -0.73 -10.32 -5.35
C ALA A 162 -0.06 -8.93 -5.28
N VAL A 163 -0.68 -7.95 -4.59
CA VAL A 163 -0.03 -6.64 -4.31
C VAL A 163 1.24 -6.83 -3.49
N ALA A 164 1.20 -7.64 -2.44
CA ALA A 164 2.38 -7.90 -1.62
C ALA A 164 3.50 -8.58 -2.44
N GLU A 165 3.17 -9.56 -3.29
CA GLU A 165 4.12 -10.20 -4.19
C GLU A 165 4.70 -9.23 -5.23
N LEU A 166 3.89 -8.30 -5.75
CA LEU A 166 4.35 -7.26 -6.67
C LEU A 166 5.42 -6.37 -6.02
N VAL A 167 5.19 -5.97 -4.77
CA VAL A 167 6.14 -5.16 -3.99
C VAL A 167 7.42 -5.96 -3.74
N GLU A 168 7.31 -7.22 -3.33
CA GLU A 168 8.46 -8.08 -3.01
C GLU A 168 9.35 -8.37 -4.23
N ARG A 169 8.76 -8.77 -5.35
CA ARG A 169 9.51 -9.04 -6.61
C ARG A 169 10.30 -7.83 -7.10
N GLY A 170 9.87 -6.63 -6.76
CA GLY A 170 10.57 -5.40 -7.10
C GLY A 170 11.92 -5.22 -6.39
N PHE A 171 12.22 -5.99 -5.33
CA PHE A 171 13.48 -5.91 -4.58
C PHE A 171 14.56 -6.87 -5.08
N GLY A 172 14.39 -7.52 -6.23
CA GLY A 172 15.39 -8.42 -6.80
C GLY A 172 15.50 -9.76 -6.04
N ALA A 173 14.45 -10.13 -5.29
CA ALA A 173 14.37 -11.42 -4.67
C ALA A 173 14.44 -12.53 -5.71
N ASP A 174 15.41 -13.41 -5.56
CA ASP A 174 15.59 -14.60 -6.37
C ASP A 174 14.27 -15.37 -6.48
N LYS A 175 13.89 -15.77 -7.69
CA LYS A 175 12.62 -16.48 -8.00
C LYS A 175 12.39 -17.77 -7.19
N SER A 176 13.35 -18.18 -6.36
CA SER A 176 13.32 -19.41 -5.56
C SER A 176 12.66 -19.26 -4.18
N GLN A 177 12.52 -18.05 -3.66
CA GLN A 177 11.84 -17.83 -2.38
C GLN A 177 10.38 -17.41 -2.60
N LYS A 178 9.50 -18.40 -2.76
CA LYS A 178 8.04 -18.16 -2.60
C LYS A 178 7.81 -17.62 -1.19
N LEU A 179 7.20 -16.44 -1.10
CA LEU A 179 6.63 -15.93 0.16
C LEU A 179 5.82 -17.05 0.82
N LYS A 180 6.39 -17.66 1.83
CA LYS A 180 5.61 -18.48 2.75
C LYS A 180 4.86 -17.47 3.63
N VAL A 181 3.73 -16.95 3.13
CA VAL A 181 2.74 -16.34 4.01
C VAL A 181 2.47 -17.42 5.05
N PRO A 182 2.77 -17.22 6.33
CA PRO A 182 2.45 -18.21 7.34
C PRO A 182 0.92 -18.26 7.39
N LEU A 183 0.34 -19.16 6.60
CA LEU A 183 -1.06 -19.54 6.78
C LEU A 183 -1.17 -19.97 8.24
N LEU A 184 -1.87 -19.16 9.04
CA LEU A 184 -2.13 -19.44 10.44
C LEU A 184 -2.44 -20.92 10.59
N SER A 185 -1.61 -21.64 11.34
CA SER A 185 -1.77 -23.06 11.56
C SER A 185 -3.17 -23.32 12.14
N LYS A 186 -3.67 -24.54 12.00
CA LYS A 186 -4.97 -24.91 12.65
C LYS A 186 -4.98 -24.62 14.16
N LYS A 187 -3.81 -24.59 14.83
CA LYS A 187 -3.65 -24.22 16.24
C LYS A 187 -3.90 -22.73 16.48
N ASP A 188 -3.44 -21.85 15.58
CA ASP A 188 -3.61 -20.40 15.72
C ASP A 188 -5.06 -19.99 15.48
N LYS A 189 -5.79 -20.73 14.62
CA LYS A 189 -7.23 -20.54 14.39
C LYS A 189 -8.12 -20.90 15.60
N ARG A 190 -7.63 -21.76 16.53
CA ARG A 190 -8.37 -22.12 17.76
C ARG A 190 -8.22 -21.09 18.89
N LYS A 191 -7.21 -20.25 18.86
CA LYS A 191 -7.02 -19.14 19.83
C LYS A 191 -7.79 -17.87 19.48
N LEU A 192 -8.47 -17.86 18.34
CA LEU A 192 -9.20 -16.71 17.77
C LEU A 192 -10.74 -16.88 17.85
N ARG A 193 -11.23 -17.88 18.62
CA ARG A 193 -12.66 -18.05 18.95
C ARG A 193 -12.94 -17.65 20.38
#